data_ec8036585b892a06d7360c343f79bf45
#
_entry.id   ec8036585b892a06d7360c343f79bf45
#
_cell.length_a   1.000
_cell.length_b   1.000
_cell.length_c   1.000
_cell.angle_alpha   90.00
_cell.angle_beta   90.00
_cell.angle_gamma   90.00
#
_symmetry.space_group_name_H-M   'P 1'
#
loop_
_entity.id
_entity.type
_entity.pdbx_description
1 polymer ?
#
loop_
_entity_poly.entity_id
_entity_poly.type
_entity_poly.pdbx_seq_one_letter_code
_entity_poly.pdbx_strand_id
1 'polypeptide(L)' 'MNNYKIEIDKHSTTRYYLNGNLHREDGPAVEYAD' A
#
# COMPACT_ATOMS: atom_id res chain seq x y z
N MET A 1 10.78 -12.87 8.41
CA MET A 1 11.08 -11.50 8.01
C MET A 1 9.88 -10.84 7.38
N ASN A 2 9.75 -9.54 7.55
CA ASN A 2 8.64 -8.80 6.98
C ASN A 2 8.95 -8.39 5.55
N ASN A 3 8.01 -8.64 4.66
CA ASN A 3 8.11 -8.26 3.25
C ASN A 3 7.15 -7.11 2.99
N TYR A 4 7.72 -5.91 2.86
CA TYR A 4 6.94 -4.73 2.55
C TYR A 4 6.92 -4.50 1.05
N LYS A 5 5.79 -4.05 0.54
CA LYS A 5 5.65 -3.75 -0.88
C LYS A 5 4.74 -2.54 -1.04
N ILE A 6 5.10 -1.64 -1.96
CA ILE A 6 4.28 -0.49 -2.29
C ILE A 6 3.95 -0.60 -3.78
N GLU A 7 2.66 -0.52 -4.10
CA GLU A 7 2.18 -0.56 -5.48
C GLU A 7 1.45 0.71 -5.83
N ILE A 8 1.73 1.24 -7.01
CA ILE A 8 1.00 2.39 -7.55
C ILE A 8 0.43 1.96 -8.89
N ASP A 9 -0.89 2.01 -9.04
CA ASP A 9 -1.51 1.58 -10.29
C ASP A 9 -1.66 2.75 -11.26
N LYS A 10 -2.28 2.47 -12.42
CA LYS A 10 -2.42 3.48 -13.48
C LYS A 10 -3.33 4.64 -13.08
N HIS A 11 -4.11 4.50 -12.04
CA HIS A 11 -4.97 5.56 -11.53
C HIS A 11 -4.32 6.33 -10.39
N SER A 12 -3.03 6.10 -10.13
CA SER A 12 -2.26 6.71 -9.05
C SER A 12 -2.79 6.32 -7.67
N THR A 13 -3.47 5.19 -7.57
CA THR A 13 -3.87 4.63 -6.29
C THR A 13 -2.68 3.88 -5.71
N THR A 14 -2.28 4.23 -4.50
CA THR A 14 -1.14 3.61 -3.82
C THR A 14 -1.64 2.59 -2.82
N ARG A 15 -1.08 1.38 -2.87
CA ARG A 15 -1.41 0.33 -1.93
C ARG A 15 -0.15 -0.11 -1.20
N TYR A 16 -0.29 -0.29 0.09
CA TYR A 16 0.81 -0.73 0.95
C TYR A 16 0.52 -2.13 1.43
N TYR A 17 1.50 -3.01 1.27
CA TYR A 17 1.35 -4.43 1.65
C TYR A 17 2.41 -4.82 2.66
N LEU A 18 2.02 -5.72 3.56
CA LEU A 18 2.94 -6.38 4.44
C LEU A 18 2.63 -7.87 4.37
N ASN A 19 3.63 -8.66 3.94
CA ASN A 19 3.50 -10.11 3.81
C ASN A 19 2.29 -10.51 2.97
N GLY A 20 2.03 -9.77 1.89
CA GLY A 20 0.95 -10.05 0.97
C GLY A 20 -0.42 -9.51 1.37
N ASN A 21 -0.51 -8.84 2.51
CA ASN A 21 -1.77 -8.27 2.99
C ASN A 21 -1.69 -6.75 3.00
N LEU A 22 -2.82 -6.09 2.73
CA LEU A 22 -2.88 -4.64 2.84
C LEU A 22 -2.62 -4.24 4.28
N HIS A 23 -1.58 -3.41 4.48
CA HIS A 23 -1.19 -3.03 5.84
C HIS A 23 -0.31 -1.79 5.81
N ARG A 24 -0.60 -0.85 6.70
CA ARG A 24 0.25 0.32 6.89
C ARG A 24 -0.02 0.89 8.28
N GLU A 25 1.06 1.19 9.01
CA GLU A 25 0.95 1.73 10.38
C GLU A 25 0.93 3.26 10.39
N ASP A 26 1.58 3.88 9.41
CA ASP A 26 1.74 5.34 9.38
C ASP A 26 0.59 6.07 8.71
N GLY A 27 -0.42 5.36 8.28
CA GLY A 27 -1.52 5.97 7.55
C GLY A 27 -2.40 4.92 6.91
N PRO A 28 -3.25 5.29 5.96
CA PRO A 28 -4.12 4.30 5.32
C PRO A 28 -3.32 3.34 4.45
N ALA A 29 -3.74 2.08 4.42
CA ALA A 29 -3.10 1.06 3.60
C ALA A 29 -3.37 1.29 2.11
N VAL A 30 -4.42 2.02 1.79
CA VAL A 30 -4.77 2.39 0.41
C VAL A 30 -4.97 3.90 0.38
N GLU A 31 -4.27 4.57 -0.53
CA GLU A 31 -4.42 6.01 -0.72
C GLU A 31 -4.82 6.29 -2.16
N TYR A 32 -5.92 6.99 -2.34
CA TYR A 32 -6.39 7.39 -3.68
C TYR A 32 -5.74 8.71 -4.08
N ALA A 33 -5.69 8.96 -5.39
CA ALA A 33 -5.00 10.13 -5.93
C ALA A 33 -5.63 11.46 -5.51
N ASP A 34 -6.93 11.52 -5.28
CA ASP A 34 -7.63 12.78 -4.90
C ASP A 34 -8.17 12.78 -3.50
#